data_6cb670434aabae78b7df7610d8fc0e33
#
_entry.id   6cb670434aabae78b7df7610d8fc0e33
#
_cell.length_a   1.000
_cell.length_b   1.000
_cell.length_c   1.000
_cell.angle_alpha   90.00
_cell.angle_beta   90.00
_cell.angle_gamma   90.00
#
_symmetry.space_group_name_H-M   'P 1'
#
loop_
_entity.id
_entity.type
_entity.pdbx_description
1 polymer ?
#
loop_
_entity_poly.entity_id
_entity_poly.type
_entity_poly.pdbx_seq_one_letter_code
_entity_poly.pdbx_strand_id
1 'polypeptide(L)'
;MCVSTEPARTYNQNHSPRKYTPGKRRISIYWTWSYPFEAQRDPAAMENRFSTMTEVRNVLWPLYEKPEWSAGEFLQGIAGTLELFHRSALNFQQLAGEITGHPVAVFQRVDQAGFRLPIDERILADTDTLMVFGLDHLVSGEEVTAEEAAAIAKWLEREDTCLLLAPHHDVGFTDDLKQRQVEYLHHGDRLVPRQQRFTQYGRSLMKALAVPVHNTWGLCPALVKGTKETAPLTTFHDLDKLGLLKDVTTLSFHRHLPHYEITEKQSGAVHVLARQPIEMERPHPFTAAGNTEFNYLLWMPPEKRRAGDVVLVDSTHFTTLFGVSDSLKNFWRNVALMK
;
A
#
# COMPACT_ATOMS: atom_id res chain seq x y z
N MET A 1 -37.95 20.06 -2.31
CA MET A 1 -37.25 18.77 -2.50
C MET A 1 -36.86 18.31 -1.10
N CYS A 2 -37.51 17.27 -0.55
CA CYS A 2 -37.08 16.65 0.69
C CYS A 2 -35.79 15.87 0.41
N VAL A 3 -34.69 16.34 0.95
CA VAL A 3 -33.46 15.54 1.00
C VAL A 3 -33.74 14.39 1.97
N SER A 4 -33.85 13.19 1.46
CA SER A 4 -33.94 11.99 2.27
C SER A 4 -32.72 11.93 3.19
N THR A 5 -32.95 12.03 4.48
CA THR A 5 -31.94 11.80 5.53
C THR A 5 -31.81 10.31 5.85
N GLU A 6 -31.99 9.42 4.87
CA GLU A 6 -31.66 8.02 5.12
C GLU A 6 -30.15 7.95 5.45
N PRO A 7 -29.79 7.33 6.58
CA PRO A 7 -28.39 7.11 6.90
C PRO A 7 -27.76 6.36 5.73
N ALA A 8 -26.59 6.83 5.30
CA ALA A 8 -25.85 6.19 4.21
C ALA A 8 -25.86 4.68 4.46
N ARG A 9 -26.51 3.93 3.55
CA ARG A 9 -26.60 2.48 3.70
C ARG A 9 -25.19 1.96 3.72
N THR A 10 -24.74 1.44 4.87
CA THR A 10 -23.48 0.75 5.00
C THR A 10 -23.65 -0.57 4.26
N TYR A 11 -23.12 -0.61 3.05
CA TYR A 11 -23.18 -1.80 2.22
C TYR A 11 -22.09 -2.78 2.60
N ASN A 12 -22.40 -3.82 2.84
CA ASN A 12 -22.12 -5.21 2.69
C ASN A 12 -22.89 -5.98 3.75
N GLN A 13 -24.20 -6.06 3.54
CA GLN A 13 -25.09 -6.79 4.43
C GLN A 13 -25.11 -8.30 4.17
N ASN A 14 -24.33 -8.79 3.23
CA ASN A 14 -24.13 -10.23 3.06
C ASN A 14 -23.22 -10.76 4.17
N HIS A 15 -23.71 -10.69 5.39
CA HIS A 15 -23.15 -11.37 6.54
C HIS A 15 -23.53 -12.85 6.53
N SER A 16 -23.13 -13.56 5.50
CA SER A 16 -22.97 -14.99 5.70
C SER A 16 -21.87 -15.16 6.74
N PRO A 17 -22.13 -15.81 7.88
CA PRO A 17 -21.09 -16.05 8.86
C PRO A 17 -19.90 -16.71 8.19
N ARG A 18 -18.75 -16.05 8.19
CA ARG A 18 -17.55 -16.60 7.60
C ARG A 18 -17.13 -17.79 8.45
N LYS A 19 -16.82 -18.90 7.80
CA LYS A 19 -16.28 -20.08 8.47
C LYS A 19 -14.78 -19.94 8.55
N TYR A 20 -14.25 -19.95 9.74
CA TYR A 20 -12.81 -19.89 10.01
C TYR A 20 -12.31 -21.23 10.52
N THR A 21 -11.08 -21.56 10.16
CA THR A 21 -10.38 -22.71 10.72
C THR A 21 -9.90 -22.34 12.13
N PRO A 22 -10.29 -23.09 13.18
CA PRO A 22 -9.89 -22.78 14.55
C PRO A 22 -8.36 -22.72 14.72
N GLY A 23 -7.87 -21.74 15.46
CA GLY A 23 -6.45 -21.54 15.73
C GLY A 23 -5.63 -21.05 14.52
N LYS A 24 -6.29 -20.66 13.43
CA LYS A 24 -5.66 -20.07 12.26
C LYS A 24 -5.98 -18.59 12.17
N ARG A 25 -5.02 -17.81 11.67
CA ARG A 25 -5.12 -16.35 11.55
C ARG A 25 -6.17 -15.93 10.53
N ARG A 26 -7.03 -14.98 10.92
CA ARG A 26 -8.08 -14.41 10.07
C ARG A 26 -7.54 -13.13 9.42
N ILE A 27 -7.35 -13.18 8.12
CA ILE A 27 -6.78 -12.07 7.34
C ILE A 27 -7.90 -11.37 6.59
N SER A 28 -7.93 -10.04 6.70
CA SER A 28 -8.84 -9.17 5.95
C SER A 28 -8.04 -8.15 5.16
N ILE A 29 -8.36 -7.99 3.88
CA ILE A 29 -7.84 -6.93 3.01
C ILE A 29 -8.92 -5.86 2.88
N TYR A 30 -8.54 -4.61 3.12
CA TYR A 30 -9.38 -3.45 2.94
C TYR A 30 -8.82 -2.58 1.83
N TRP A 31 -9.51 -2.58 0.69
CA TRP A 31 -9.16 -1.77 -0.47
C TRP A 31 -9.73 -0.35 -0.33
N THR A 32 -8.84 0.64 -0.30
CA THR A 32 -9.22 2.06 -0.20
C THR A 32 -9.40 2.70 -1.57
N TRP A 33 -8.76 2.13 -2.59
CA TRP A 33 -8.81 2.62 -3.96
C TRP A 33 -10.06 2.13 -4.68
N SER A 34 -10.85 3.05 -5.27
CA SER A 34 -12.11 2.70 -5.93
C SER A 34 -12.36 3.51 -7.18
N TYR A 35 -13.02 2.88 -8.15
CA TYR A 35 -13.40 3.53 -9.41
C TYR A 35 -14.29 4.76 -9.21
N PRO A 36 -15.36 4.75 -8.40
CA PRO A 36 -16.23 5.92 -8.28
C PRO A 36 -15.50 7.18 -7.83
N PHE A 37 -14.59 7.08 -6.86
CA PHE A 37 -13.85 8.24 -6.38
C PHE A 37 -12.81 8.74 -7.37
N GLU A 38 -12.24 7.84 -8.15
CA GLU A 38 -11.30 8.21 -9.19
C GLU A 38 -11.98 8.83 -10.40
N ALA A 39 -13.14 8.30 -10.80
CA ALA A 39 -13.85 8.66 -12.00
C ALA A 39 -14.72 9.94 -11.88
N GLN A 40 -15.14 10.30 -10.66
CA GLN A 40 -16.01 11.44 -10.40
C GLN A 40 -15.26 12.77 -10.25
N ARG A 41 -13.97 12.82 -10.58
CA ARG A 41 -13.15 14.02 -10.39
C ARG A 41 -13.06 14.85 -11.65
N ASP A 42 -12.82 16.15 -11.45
CA ASP A 42 -12.52 17.08 -12.52
C ASP A 42 -11.37 16.54 -13.40
N PRO A 43 -11.51 16.54 -14.74
CA PRO A 43 -10.43 16.17 -15.63
C PRO A 43 -9.10 16.88 -15.34
N ALA A 44 -9.11 18.14 -14.88
CA ALA A 44 -7.90 18.83 -14.46
C ALA A 44 -7.20 18.20 -13.25
N ALA A 45 -7.95 17.55 -12.36
CA ALA A 45 -7.37 16.76 -11.27
C ALA A 45 -6.78 15.42 -11.73
N MET A 46 -7.14 14.97 -12.92
CA MET A 46 -6.67 13.73 -13.53
C MET A 46 -5.26 13.85 -14.09
N GLU A 47 -4.80 15.05 -14.47
CA GLU A 47 -3.43 15.28 -14.94
C GLU A 47 -2.37 14.79 -13.93
N ASN A 48 -2.69 14.82 -12.64
CA ASN A 48 -1.79 14.36 -11.58
C ASN A 48 -1.57 12.85 -11.56
N ARG A 49 -2.31 12.08 -12.36
CA ARG A 49 -2.24 10.61 -12.41
C ARG A 49 -1.72 10.10 -13.73
N PHE A 50 -1.39 10.99 -14.59
CA PHE A 50 -1.04 10.66 -15.97
C PHE A 50 0.14 9.69 -16.04
N SER A 51 1.17 9.86 -15.21
CA SER A 51 2.33 8.98 -15.23
C SER A 51 2.00 7.57 -14.72
N THR A 52 1.21 7.42 -13.65
CA THR A 52 0.77 6.08 -13.20
C THR A 52 -0.06 5.38 -14.27
N MET A 53 -0.97 6.12 -14.92
CA MET A 53 -1.75 5.57 -16.04
C MET A 53 -0.86 5.21 -17.21
N THR A 54 0.16 6.01 -17.51
CA THR A 54 1.14 5.74 -18.56
C THR A 54 2.00 4.52 -18.22
N GLU A 55 2.43 4.35 -16.97
CA GLU A 55 3.16 3.17 -16.52
C GLU A 55 2.33 1.90 -16.70
N VAL A 56 1.11 1.88 -16.22
CA VAL A 56 0.21 0.73 -16.38
C VAL A 56 -0.04 0.44 -17.86
N ARG A 57 -0.24 1.47 -18.67
CA ARG A 57 -0.41 1.34 -20.11
C ARG A 57 0.82 0.79 -20.79
N ASN A 58 2.02 1.25 -20.44
CA ASN A 58 3.28 0.71 -20.97
C ASN A 58 3.49 -0.76 -20.61
N VAL A 59 3.01 -1.20 -19.46
CA VAL A 59 3.05 -2.61 -19.06
C VAL A 59 2.05 -3.44 -19.85
N LEU A 60 0.83 -2.95 -20.02
CA LEU A 60 -0.25 -3.70 -20.68
C LEU A 60 -0.21 -3.58 -22.21
N TRP A 61 0.18 -2.41 -22.74
CA TRP A 61 0.18 -2.09 -24.16
C TRP A 61 1.47 -1.34 -24.58
N PRO A 62 2.61 -2.01 -24.57
CA PRO A 62 3.91 -1.36 -24.81
C PRO A 62 4.07 -0.73 -26.21
N LEU A 63 3.19 -1.05 -27.16
CA LEU A 63 3.21 -0.52 -28.52
C LEU A 63 2.44 0.78 -28.71
N TYR A 64 1.71 1.25 -27.69
CA TYR A 64 0.96 2.51 -27.77
C TYR A 64 1.83 3.67 -27.28
N GLU A 65 2.45 4.38 -28.21
CA GLU A 65 3.42 5.44 -27.89
C GLU A 65 2.83 6.78 -27.47
N LYS A 66 1.56 7.06 -27.73
CA LYS A 66 0.92 8.33 -27.36
C LYS A 66 -0.52 8.12 -26.93
N PRO A 67 -0.84 8.41 -25.69
CA PRO A 67 -2.21 8.55 -25.28
C PRO A 67 -2.71 9.97 -25.59
N GLU A 68 -3.42 10.15 -26.69
CA GLU A 68 -4.39 11.23 -26.74
C GLU A 68 -5.60 10.76 -25.93
N TRP A 69 -5.62 11.14 -24.65
CA TRP A 69 -6.67 10.69 -23.78
C TRP A 69 -7.95 11.50 -23.97
N SER A 70 -8.96 10.89 -24.53
CA SER A 70 -10.32 11.33 -24.29
C SER A 70 -10.74 11.02 -22.84
N ALA A 71 -11.71 11.74 -22.30
CA ALA A 71 -12.25 11.45 -20.98
C ALA A 71 -12.71 9.99 -20.84
N GLY A 72 -13.27 9.40 -21.93
CA GLY A 72 -13.70 8.00 -21.94
C GLY A 72 -12.55 7.01 -21.83
N GLU A 73 -11.44 7.25 -22.53
CA GLU A 73 -10.25 6.40 -22.45
C GLU A 73 -9.58 6.48 -21.08
N PHE A 74 -9.59 7.64 -20.46
CA PHE A 74 -9.11 7.83 -19.10
C PHE A 74 -9.93 7.00 -18.10
N LEU A 75 -11.24 7.06 -18.14
CA LEU A 75 -12.13 6.28 -17.27
C LEU A 75 -11.93 4.77 -17.47
N GLN A 76 -11.77 4.32 -18.70
CA GLN A 76 -11.42 2.94 -19.03
C GLN A 76 -10.06 2.55 -18.45
N GLY A 77 -9.07 3.43 -18.52
CA GLY A 77 -7.76 3.22 -17.95
C GLY A 77 -7.79 3.02 -16.44
N ILE A 78 -8.57 3.85 -15.70
CA ILE A 78 -8.75 3.69 -14.26
C ILE A 78 -9.37 2.32 -13.95
N ALA A 79 -10.46 1.96 -14.61
CA ALA A 79 -11.12 0.68 -14.39
C ALA A 79 -10.17 -0.50 -14.65
N GLY A 80 -9.41 -0.45 -15.75
CA GLY A 80 -8.42 -1.46 -16.09
C GLY A 80 -7.29 -1.57 -15.08
N THR A 81 -6.82 -0.45 -14.55
CA THR A 81 -5.76 -0.41 -13.53
C THR A 81 -6.25 -1.03 -12.22
N LEU A 82 -7.44 -0.66 -11.76
CA LEU A 82 -8.03 -1.25 -10.56
C LEU A 82 -8.24 -2.76 -10.70
N GLU A 83 -8.77 -3.19 -11.84
CA GLU A 83 -8.96 -4.62 -12.13
C GLU A 83 -7.63 -5.37 -12.14
N LEU A 84 -6.60 -4.79 -12.75
CA LEU A 84 -5.26 -5.36 -12.78
C LEU A 84 -4.70 -5.54 -11.36
N PHE A 85 -4.84 -4.54 -10.52
CA PHE A 85 -4.38 -4.61 -9.13
C PHE A 85 -5.12 -5.71 -8.35
N HIS A 86 -6.45 -5.75 -8.45
CA HIS A 86 -7.26 -6.76 -7.78
C HIS A 86 -6.88 -8.17 -8.23
N ARG A 87 -6.76 -8.40 -9.54
CA ARG A 87 -6.35 -9.70 -10.09
C ARG A 87 -4.95 -10.09 -9.66
N SER A 88 -4.03 -9.15 -9.66
CA SER A 88 -2.64 -9.42 -9.30
C SER A 88 -2.46 -9.80 -7.82
N ALA A 89 -3.41 -9.43 -6.96
CA ALA A 89 -3.42 -9.80 -5.54
C ALA A 89 -4.07 -11.17 -5.25
N LEU A 90 -4.70 -11.81 -6.24
CA LEU A 90 -5.37 -13.10 -6.04
C LEU A 90 -4.39 -14.21 -5.63
N ASN A 91 -3.16 -14.19 -6.14
CA ASN A 91 -2.16 -15.20 -5.78
C ASN A 91 -1.78 -15.16 -4.30
N PHE A 92 -1.64 -13.96 -3.74
CA PHE A 92 -1.45 -13.81 -2.29
C PHE A 92 -2.66 -14.32 -1.51
N GLN A 93 -3.87 -13.93 -1.92
CA GLN A 93 -5.11 -14.35 -1.25
C GLN A 93 -5.28 -15.87 -1.29
N GLN A 94 -4.98 -16.51 -2.42
CA GLN A 94 -5.02 -17.96 -2.56
C GLN A 94 -4.02 -18.63 -1.64
N LEU A 95 -2.74 -18.22 -1.67
CA LEU A 95 -1.69 -18.79 -0.84
C LEU A 95 -2.01 -18.63 0.66
N ALA A 96 -2.45 -17.45 1.07
CA ALA A 96 -2.84 -17.19 2.46
C ALA A 96 -4.05 -18.03 2.86
N GLY A 97 -5.04 -18.17 1.97
CA GLY A 97 -6.21 -19.02 2.19
C GLY A 97 -5.86 -20.51 2.33
N GLU A 98 -4.92 -21.03 1.56
CA GLU A 98 -4.41 -22.40 1.68
C GLU A 98 -3.73 -22.64 3.03
N ILE A 99 -2.96 -21.66 3.52
CA ILE A 99 -2.24 -21.73 4.80
C ILE A 99 -3.20 -21.64 5.99
N THR A 100 -4.16 -20.73 5.92
CA THR A 100 -5.11 -20.50 7.00
C THR A 100 -6.30 -21.47 6.98
N GLY A 101 -6.50 -22.18 5.86
CA GLY A 101 -7.60 -23.12 5.67
C GLY A 101 -8.97 -22.44 5.49
N HIS A 102 -9.01 -21.14 5.23
CA HIS A 102 -10.21 -20.38 4.91
C HIS A 102 -9.86 -19.16 4.02
N PRO A 103 -10.79 -18.68 3.21
CA PRO A 103 -10.53 -17.57 2.31
C PRO A 103 -10.15 -16.27 3.05
N VAL A 104 -9.24 -15.51 2.46
CA VAL A 104 -8.97 -14.12 2.87
C VAL A 104 -10.22 -13.28 2.60
N ALA A 105 -10.66 -12.52 3.60
CA ALA A 105 -11.77 -11.60 3.43
C ALA A 105 -11.30 -10.34 2.70
N VAL A 106 -12.06 -9.90 1.69
CA VAL A 106 -11.74 -8.69 0.92
C VAL A 106 -12.90 -7.73 1.00
N PHE A 107 -12.61 -6.53 1.46
CA PHE A 107 -13.56 -5.43 1.57
C PHE A 107 -13.15 -4.29 0.65
N GLN A 108 -14.10 -3.71 -0.04
CA GLN A 108 -13.93 -2.51 -0.83
C GLN A 108 -14.50 -1.32 -0.07
N ARG A 109 -13.68 -0.28 0.20
CA ARG A 109 -14.12 0.93 0.90
C ARG A 109 -15.30 1.61 0.22
N VAL A 110 -15.26 1.65 -1.10
CA VAL A 110 -16.34 2.23 -1.89
C VAL A 110 -16.70 1.25 -3.00
N ASP A 111 -17.96 0.86 -3.04
CA ASP A 111 -18.46 -0.04 -4.07
C ASP A 111 -18.68 0.67 -5.42
N GLN A 112 -19.07 -0.08 -6.44
CA GLN A 112 -19.32 0.43 -7.79
C GLN A 112 -20.45 1.48 -7.85
N ALA A 113 -21.35 1.47 -6.87
CA ALA A 113 -22.46 2.43 -6.77
C ALA A 113 -22.08 3.68 -5.95
N GLY A 114 -20.85 3.75 -5.43
CA GLY A 114 -20.35 4.87 -4.65
C GLY A 114 -20.69 4.82 -3.16
N PHE A 115 -21.21 3.70 -2.66
CA PHE A 115 -21.49 3.54 -1.23
C PHE A 115 -20.23 3.18 -0.44
N ARG A 116 -20.04 3.87 0.69
CA ARG A 116 -18.90 3.61 1.57
C ARG A 116 -19.19 2.46 2.53
N LEU A 117 -18.17 1.64 2.74
CA LEU A 117 -18.10 0.64 3.80
C LEU A 117 -17.00 1.09 4.77
N PRO A 118 -17.31 1.77 5.87
CA PRO A 118 -16.31 2.16 6.86
C PRO A 118 -15.76 0.93 7.60
N ILE A 119 -14.52 1.05 8.09
CA ILE A 119 -13.94 0.05 8.99
C ILE A 119 -14.60 0.19 10.36
N ASP A 120 -15.33 -0.83 10.76
CA ASP A 120 -16.00 -0.89 12.06
C ASP A 120 -15.92 -2.29 12.67
N GLU A 121 -16.60 -2.49 13.79
CA GLU A 121 -16.59 -3.73 14.54
C GLU A 121 -17.06 -4.93 13.70
N ARG A 122 -17.93 -4.74 12.69
CA ARG A 122 -18.39 -5.82 11.80
C ARG A 122 -17.26 -6.43 10.96
N ILE A 123 -16.27 -5.61 10.58
CA ILE A 123 -15.06 -6.05 9.89
C ILE A 123 -14.05 -6.59 10.89
N LEU A 124 -13.83 -5.85 11.99
CA LEU A 124 -12.75 -6.07 12.93
C LEU A 124 -12.98 -7.24 13.89
N ALA A 125 -14.23 -7.59 14.20
CA ALA A 125 -14.55 -8.72 15.08
C ALA A 125 -13.99 -10.05 14.55
N ASP A 126 -14.01 -10.22 13.24
CA ASP A 126 -13.55 -11.43 12.56
C ASP A 126 -12.18 -11.24 11.86
N THR A 127 -11.34 -10.35 12.38
CA THR A 127 -10.05 -10.01 11.78
C THR A 127 -8.94 -10.06 12.83
N ASP A 128 -7.85 -10.77 12.52
CA ASP A 128 -6.62 -10.79 13.30
C ASP A 128 -5.50 -10.00 12.57
N THR A 129 -5.48 -10.04 11.23
CA THR A 129 -4.64 -9.17 10.42
C THR A 129 -5.50 -8.32 9.51
N LEU A 130 -5.49 -7.01 9.70
CA LEU A 130 -6.10 -6.05 8.79
C LEU A 130 -5.05 -5.46 7.88
N MET A 131 -5.18 -5.68 6.58
CA MET A 131 -4.30 -5.14 5.55
C MET A 131 -5.00 -4.00 4.84
N VAL A 132 -4.48 -2.78 4.95
CA VAL A 132 -5.05 -1.58 4.32
C VAL A 132 -4.27 -1.29 3.05
N PHE A 133 -4.89 -1.52 1.90
CA PHE A 133 -4.31 -1.38 0.58
C PHE A 133 -4.98 -0.26 -0.21
N GLY A 134 -4.19 0.49 -0.95
CA GLY A 134 -4.72 1.43 -1.92
C GLY A 134 -3.66 2.32 -2.54
N LEU A 135 -3.98 2.76 -3.75
CA LEU A 135 -3.28 3.81 -4.46
C LEU A 135 -4.22 5.01 -4.67
N ASP A 136 -5.18 5.18 -3.75
CA ASP A 136 -6.11 6.31 -3.76
C ASP A 136 -5.32 7.62 -3.73
N HIS A 137 -5.67 8.51 -4.66
CA HIS A 137 -4.96 9.77 -4.80
C HIS A 137 -5.47 10.81 -3.80
N LEU A 138 -4.58 11.72 -3.38
CA LEU A 138 -4.92 12.84 -2.49
C LEU A 138 -6.19 13.60 -2.95
N VAL A 139 -6.36 13.81 -4.26
CA VAL A 139 -7.52 14.49 -4.82
C VAL A 139 -8.84 13.72 -4.62
N SER A 140 -8.79 12.44 -4.28
CA SER A 140 -10.01 11.67 -3.95
C SER A 140 -10.68 12.19 -2.66
N GLY A 141 -9.92 12.86 -1.80
CA GLY A 141 -10.40 13.37 -0.53
C GLY A 141 -10.82 12.26 0.44
N GLU A 142 -10.36 11.02 0.21
CA GLU A 142 -10.67 9.90 1.08
C GLU A 142 -9.76 9.92 2.30
N GLU A 143 -10.37 10.15 3.45
CA GLU A 143 -9.68 10.15 4.74
C GLU A 143 -10.38 9.19 5.72
N VAL A 144 -9.61 8.71 6.68
CA VAL A 144 -10.16 7.94 7.80
C VAL A 144 -11.08 8.84 8.63
N THR A 145 -12.25 8.35 9.00
CA THR A 145 -13.10 9.06 9.95
C THR A 145 -12.63 8.85 11.38
N ALA A 146 -13.08 9.73 12.30
CA ALA A 146 -12.77 9.59 13.71
C ALA A 146 -13.28 8.25 14.29
N GLU A 147 -14.45 7.81 13.82
CA GLU A 147 -15.08 6.55 14.22
C GLU A 147 -14.27 5.35 13.72
N GLU A 148 -13.81 5.36 12.47
CA GLU A 148 -12.95 4.31 11.92
C GLU A 148 -11.62 4.23 12.69
N ALA A 149 -10.98 5.37 12.93
CA ALA A 149 -9.74 5.44 13.69
C ALA A 149 -9.91 4.91 15.13
N ALA A 150 -11.01 5.29 15.80
CA ALA A 150 -11.33 4.80 17.14
C ALA A 150 -11.61 3.29 17.15
N ALA A 151 -12.33 2.76 16.15
CA ALA A 151 -12.60 1.33 16.03
C ALA A 151 -11.31 0.54 15.83
N ILE A 152 -10.39 1.00 14.95
CA ILE A 152 -9.11 0.37 14.72
C ILE A 152 -8.22 0.46 15.97
N ALA A 153 -8.16 1.63 16.64
CA ALA A 153 -7.40 1.78 17.88
C ALA A 153 -7.87 0.80 18.97
N LYS A 154 -9.20 0.70 19.17
CA LYS A 154 -9.80 -0.26 20.10
C LYS A 154 -9.50 -1.71 19.71
N TRP A 155 -9.55 -2.04 18.43
CA TRP A 155 -9.23 -3.37 17.94
C TRP A 155 -7.76 -3.73 18.19
N LEU A 156 -6.84 -2.77 18.09
CA LEU A 156 -5.42 -2.91 18.39
C LEU A 156 -5.10 -3.04 19.89
N GLU A 157 -6.09 -2.91 20.80
CA GLU A 157 -5.91 -3.27 22.21
C GLU A 157 -5.81 -4.79 22.43
N ARG A 158 -6.14 -5.60 21.43
CA ARG A 158 -6.02 -7.06 21.46
C ARG A 158 -4.59 -7.48 21.07
N GLU A 159 -4.02 -8.42 21.81
CA GLU A 159 -2.63 -8.92 21.64
C GLU A 159 -2.42 -9.68 20.34
N ASP A 160 -3.47 -10.28 19.78
CA ASP A 160 -3.42 -11.14 18.60
C ASP A 160 -3.64 -10.37 17.27
N THR A 161 -3.68 -9.04 17.31
CA THR A 161 -3.98 -8.22 16.15
C THR A 161 -2.73 -7.66 15.49
N CYS A 162 -2.78 -7.54 14.16
CA CYS A 162 -1.76 -6.86 13.37
C CYS A 162 -2.41 -5.95 12.31
N LEU A 163 -2.13 -4.67 12.38
CA LEU A 163 -2.47 -3.71 11.32
C LEU A 163 -1.30 -3.61 10.35
N LEU A 164 -1.50 -4.13 9.13
CA LEU A 164 -0.55 -3.98 8.06
C LEU A 164 -0.97 -2.78 7.19
N LEU A 165 -0.24 -1.69 7.32
CA LEU A 165 -0.40 -0.49 6.52
C LEU A 165 0.52 -0.57 5.30
N ALA A 166 -0.03 -0.34 4.12
CA ALA A 166 0.69 -0.48 2.88
C ALA A 166 0.65 0.81 2.04
N PRO A 167 1.12 1.94 2.59
CA PRO A 167 1.09 3.20 1.88
C PRO A 167 2.17 3.25 0.79
N HIS A 168 1.73 3.61 -0.43
CA HIS A 168 2.63 3.87 -1.54
C HIS A 168 3.26 5.27 -1.43
N HIS A 169 4.35 5.51 -2.14
CA HIS A 169 5.06 6.80 -2.15
C HIS A 169 4.39 7.84 -3.05
N ASP A 170 4.79 9.10 -2.90
CA ASP A 170 4.49 10.16 -3.85
C ASP A 170 5.52 10.16 -5.00
N VAL A 171 5.16 10.82 -6.10
CA VAL A 171 6.10 11.18 -7.16
C VAL A 171 6.06 12.69 -7.33
N GLY A 172 7.22 13.34 -7.24
CA GLY A 172 7.32 14.79 -7.37
C GLY A 172 6.60 15.54 -6.24
N PHE A 173 6.79 15.13 -4.98
CA PHE A 173 6.08 15.71 -3.83
C PHE A 173 6.44 17.18 -3.54
N THR A 174 7.54 17.70 -4.10
CA THR A 174 8.01 19.06 -3.91
C THR A 174 7.41 20.04 -4.91
N ASP A 175 7.26 21.31 -4.49
CA ASP A 175 6.84 22.41 -5.38
C ASP A 175 8.01 22.98 -6.22
N ASP A 176 9.26 22.70 -5.85
CA ASP A 176 10.43 23.07 -6.64
C ASP A 176 10.50 22.23 -7.93
N LEU A 177 10.38 22.89 -9.08
CA LEU A 177 10.34 22.24 -10.39
C LEU A 177 11.64 21.49 -10.72
N LYS A 178 12.81 22.00 -10.28
CA LYS A 178 14.09 21.34 -10.54
C LYS A 178 14.22 20.06 -9.72
N GLN A 179 13.85 20.12 -8.44
CA GLN A 179 13.84 18.94 -7.59
C GLN A 179 12.82 17.92 -8.07
N ARG A 180 11.62 18.37 -8.47
CA ARG A 180 10.60 17.51 -9.04
C ARG A 180 11.09 16.82 -10.31
N GLN A 181 11.82 17.54 -11.20
CA GLN A 181 12.43 16.92 -12.38
C GLN A 181 13.44 15.83 -11.99
N VAL A 182 14.24 16.05 -10.96
CA VAL A 182 15.20 15.04 -10.47
C VAL A 182 14.47 13.78 -9.98
N GLU A 183 13.39 13.95 -9.20
CA GLU A 183 12.57 12.83 -8.72
C GLU A 183 11.97 12.03 -9.89
N TYR A 184 11.42 12.70 -10.90
CA TYR A 184 10.85 12.05 -12.09
C TYR A 184 11.92 11.30 -12.90
N LEU A 185 13.11 11.88 -13.07
CA LEU A 185 14.23 11.21 -13.74
C LEU A 185 14.73 10.00 -12.94
N HIS A 186 14.78 10.11 -11.62
CA HIS A 186 15.13 8.99 -10.75
C HIS A 186 14.11 7.86 -10.88
N HIS A 187 12.84 8.19 -10.90
CA HIS A 187 11.72 7.26 -11.10
C HIS A 187 11.73 6.61 -12.50
N GLY A 188 12.34 7.25 -13.48
CA GLY A 188 12.44 6.77 -14.85
C GLY A 188 11.52 7.51 -15.83
N ASP A 189 10.85 8.57 -15.37
CA ASP A 189 9.99 9.41 -16.19
C ASP A 189 10.77 10.55 -16.85
N ARG A 190 10.40 10.87 -18.09
CA ARG A 190 11.01 11.98 -18.83
C ARG A 190 10.21 13.28 -18.75
N LEU A 191 8.95 13.17 -18.47
CA LEU A 191 8.06 14.29 -18.30
C LEU A 191 7.97 14.65 -16.81
N VAL A 192 7.72 15.92 -16.51
CA VAL A 192 7.47 16.41 -15.16
C VAL A 192 6.02 16.85 -15.07
N PRO A 193 5.09 15.92 -14.85
CA PRO A 193 3.69 16.26 -14.64
C PRO A 193 3.51 16.96 -13.31
N ARG A 194 2.26 17.18 -12.93
CA ARG A 194 1.93 17.63 -11.57
C ARG A 194 2.28 16.55 -10.55
N GLN A 195 2.40 16.96 -9.29
CA GLN A 195 2.66 16.06 -8.17
C GLN A 195 1.62 14.92 -8.14
N GLN A 196 2.12 13.71 -7.94
CA GLN A 196 1.29 12.54 -7.66
C GLN A 196 1.40 12.20 -6.18
N ARG A 197 0.30 12.26 -5.48
CA ARG A 197 0.22 11.94 -4.06
C ARG A 197 -0.77 10.81 -3.84
N PHE A 198 -0.24 9.69 -3.39
CA PHE A 198 -0.98 8.45 -3.24
C PHE A 198 -1.29 8.12 -1.78
N THR A 199 -2.23 7.20 -1.60
CA THR A 199 -2.57 6.59 -0.32
C THR A 199 -3.08 7.58 0.70
N GLN A 200 -3.99 8.45 0.29
CA GLN A 200 -4.57 9.48 1.15
C GLN A 200 -5.24 8.87 2.39
N TYR A 201 -6.04 7.82 2.20
CA TYR A 201 -6.68 7.14 3.32
C TYR A 201 -5.64 6.54 4.28
N GLY A 202 -4.66 5.80 3.76
CA GLY A 202 -3.62 5.17 4.57
C GLY A 202 -2.80 6.20 5.37
N ARG A 203 -2.46 7.34 4.76
CA ARG A 203 -1.73 8.44 5.46
C ARG A 203 -2.56 9.10 6.53
N SER A 204 -3.85 9.35 6.26
CA SER A 204 -4.76 9.90 7.26
C SER A 204 -4.95 8.94 8.44
N LEU A 205 -5.00 7.63 8.18
CA LEU A 205 -5.04 6.59 9.20
C LEU A 205 -3.73 6.55 10.02
N MET A 206 -2.56 6.58 9.36
CA MET A 206 -1.28 6.67 10.06
C MET A 206 -1.23 7.88 11.00
N LYS A 207 -1.68 9.03 10.53
CA LYS A 207 -1.76 10.26 11.34
C LYS A 207 -2.71 10.10 12.52
N ALA A 208 -3.91 9.54 12.31
CA ALA A 208 -4.92 9.35 13.35
C ALA A 208 -4.46 8.37 14.44
N LEU A 209 -3.65 7.37 14.07
CA LEU A 209 -3.06 6.39 14.99
C LEU A 209 -1.68 6.82 15.53
N ALA A 210 -1.24 8.05 15.26
CA ALA A 210 0.06 8.58 15.67
C ALA A 210 1.24 7.69 15.24
N VAL A 211 1.17 7.07 14.06
CA VAL A 211 2.29 6.33 13.48
C VAL A 211 3.37 7.32 13.03
N PRO A 212 4.58 7.32 13.62
CA PRO A 212 5.58 8.36 13.39
C PRO A 212 6.43 8.06 12.13
N VAL A 213 5.74 7.87 11.00
CA VAL A 213 6.39 7.52 9.74
C VAL A 213 5.82 8.32 8.59
N HIS A 214 6.69 8.82 7.71
CA HIS A 214 6.34 9.40 6.42
C HIS A 214 6.78 8.47 5.27
N ASN A 215 6.11 8.55 4.14
CA ASN A 215 6.38 7.72 2.95
C ASN A 215 6.37 8.56 1.67
N THR A 216 6.98 9.72 1.68
CA THR A 216 6.94 10.69 0.58
C THR A 216 7.86 10.32 -0.58
N TRP A 217 9.03 9.72 -0.29
CA TRP A 217 10.01 9.40 -1.31
C TRP A 217 9.75 8.06 -1.98
N GLY A 218 9.71 8.06 -3.33
CA GLY A 218 9.81 6.85 -4.15
C GLY A 218 11.24 6.67 -4.65
N LEU A 219 11.90 5.61 -4.24
CA LEU A 219 13.31 5.37 -4.51
C LEU A 219 13.52 4.12 -5.34
N CYS A 220 14.46 4.20 -6.31
CA CYS A 220 14.82 3.07 -7.15
C CYS A 220 15.71 2.10 -6.38
N PRO A 221 15.32 0.81 -6.26
CA PRO A 221 16.19 -0.19 -5.68
C PRO A 221 17.39 -0.45 -6.59
N ALA A 222 18.55 -0.68 -5.99
CA ALA A 222 19.71 -1.18 -6.71
C ALA A 222 19.41 -2.53 -7.36
N LEU A 223 20.04 -2.80 -8.49
CA LEU A 223 19.92 -4.08 -9.19
C LEU A 223 21.17 -4.92 -9.00
N VAL A 224 21.02 -6.23 -9.04
CA VAL A 224 22.15 -7.15 -9.16
C VAL A 224 22.81 -6.92 -10.53
N LYS A 225 24.13 -6.67 -10.53
CA LYS A 225 24.89 -6.32 -11.73
C LYS A 225 24.64 -7.32 -12.87
N GLY A 226 24.22 -6.80 -14.01
CA GLY A 226 23.97 -7.58 -15.22
C GLY A 226 22.63 -8.31 -15.24
N THR A 227 21.75 -8.06 -14.27
CA THR A 227 20.42 -8.66 -14.20
C THR A 227 19.32 -7.59 -14.10
N LYS A 228 18.05 -8.01 -14.03
CA LYS A 228 16.91 -7.16 -13.71
C LYS A 228 16.42 -7.38 -12.28
N GLU A 229 17.11 -8.19 -11.51
CA GLU A 229 16.74 -8.53 -10.14
C GLU A 229 17.17 -7.41 -9.19
N THR A 230 16.34 -7.09 -8.23
CA THR A 230 16.69 -6.15 -7.16
C THR A 230 17.77 -6.74 -6.26
N ALA A 231 18.68 -5.88 -5.82
CA ALA A 231 19.71 -6.29 -4.86
C ALA A 231 19.05 -6.83 -3.57
N PRO A 232 19.67 -7.80 -2.91
CA PRO A 232 19.16 -8.33 -1.66
C PRO A 232 18.96 -7.25 -0.61
N LEU A 233 17.95 -7.46 0.24
CA LEU A 233 17.68 -6.61 1.39
C LEU A 233 18.78 -6.72 2.44
N THR A 234 19.06 -5.61 3.11
CA THR A 234 19.72 -5.61 4.41
C THR A 234 18.67 -5.92 5.48
N THR A 235 18.72 -7.09 6.10
CA THR A 235 17.70 -7.59 7.02
C THR A 235 18.17 -7.57 8.48
N PHE A 236 17.27 -7.29 9.40
CA PHE A 236 17.52 -7.23 10.84
C PHE A 236 16.70 -8.31 11.56
N HIS A 237 17.10 -9.58 11.37
CA HIS A 237 16.40 -10.75 11.91
C HIS A 237 16.24 -10.74 13.43
N ASP A 238 17.19 -10.17 14.17
CA ASP A 238 17.12 -10.07 15.63
C ASP A 238 15.93 -9.20 16.10
N LEU A 239 15.48 -8.27 15.26
CA LEU A 239 14.33 -7.40 15.52
C LEU A 239 13.02 -8.03 15.07
N ASP A 240 13.06 -8.98 14.14
CA ASP A 240 11.87 -9.60 13.56
C ASP A 240 11.23 -10.64 14.48
N LYS A 241 10.43 -10.17 15.44
CA LYS A 241 9.70 -11.07 16.35
C LYS A 241 8.44 -11.67 15.72
N LEU A 242 7.97 -11.10 14.61
CA LEU A 242 6.84 -11.62 13.85
C LEU A 242 7.22 -12.75 12.87
N GLY A 243 8.51 -12.93 12.61
CA GLY A 243 9.02 -13.92 11.66
C GLY A 243 8.77 -13.58 10.19
N LEU A 244 8.57 -12.30 9.88
CA LEU A 244 8.28 -11.81 8.53
C LEU A 244 9.43 -12.04 7.54
N LEU A 245 10.67 -12.02 8.02
CA LEU A 245 11.89 -12.12 7.22
C LEU A 245 12.40 -13.56 7.04
N LYS A 246 11.71 -14.56 7.57
CA LYS A 246 12.16 -15.96 7.43
C LYS A 246 12.23 -16.36 5.95
N ASP A 247 13.41 -16.74 5.49
CA ASP A 247 13.70 -17.14 4.10
C ASP A 247 13.37 -16.05 3.06
N VAL A 248 13.45 -14.77 3.49
CA VAL A 248 13.22 -13.59 2.65
C VAL A 248 14.54 -12.89 2.37
N THR A 249 14.85 -12.72 1.07
CA THR A 249 16.04 -12.00 0.59
C THR A 249 15.69 -10.78 -0.23
N THR A 250 14.55 -10.82 -0.96
CA THR A 250 14.04 -9.72 -1.78
C THR A 250 12.52 -9.75 -1.76
N LEU A 251 11.85 -8.60 -1.88
CA LEU A 251 10.38 -8.54 -1.83
C LEU A 251 9.75 -8.16 -3.16
N SER A 252 10.44 -7.47 -4.05
CA SER A 252 9.81 -6.96 -5.27
C SER A 252 10.83 -6.72 -6.38
N PHE A 253 10.33 -6.75 -7.62
CA PHE A 253 11.03 -6.28 -8.81
C PHE A 253 10.54 -4.90 -9.25
N HIS A 254 9.74 -4.24 -8.42
CA HIS A 254 9.25 -2.90 -8.70
C HIS A 254 10.40 -1.90 -8.72
N ARG A 255 10.41 -1.00 -9.71
CA ARG A 255 11.55 -0.09 -9.94
C ARG A 255 11.59 1.12 -9.02
N HIS A 256 10.55 1.36 -8.27
CA HIS A 256 10.47 2.44 -7.29
C HIS A 256 9.61 2.00 -6.13
N LEU A 257 10.08 2.27 -4.95
CA LEU A 257 9.55 1.76 -3.70
C LEU A 257 9.51 2.89 -2.67
N PRO A 258 8.53 2.90 -1.76
CA PRO A 258 8.46 3.91 -0.73
C PRO A 258 9.66 3.82 0.22
N HIS A 259 10.23 4.97 0.55
CA HIS A 259 11.05 5.10 1.73
C HIS A 259 10.17 5.45 2.93
N TYR A 260 10.24 4.64 3.97
CA TYR A 260 9.55 4.89 5.23
C TYR A 260 10.46 5.67 6.17
N GLU A 261 10.30 7.01 6.17
CA GLU A 261 11.06 7.92 7.02
C GLU A 261 10.46 7.94 8.43
N ILE A 262 11.27 7.62 9.44
CA ILE A 262 10.88 7.71 10.84
C ILE A 262 11.02 9.16 11.29
N THR A 263 9.90 9.80 11.66
CA THR A 263 9.84 11.24 11.94
C THR A 263 10.19 11.61 13.37
N GLU A 264 10.05 10.67 14.30
CA GLU A 264 10.39 10.88 15.70
C GLU A 264 11.68 10.13 16.04
N LYS A 265 12.62 10.85 16.66
CA LYS A 265 13.87 10.27 17.17
C LYS A 265 13.67 9.37 18.41
N GLN A 266 12.44 9.05 18.77
CA GLN A 266 12.13 8.12 19.86
C GLN A 266 12.47 6.69 19.40
N SER A 267 13.69 6.35 19.62
CA SER A 267 14.44 5.18 19.12
C SER A 267 13.94 3.80 19.59
N GLY A 268 12.73 3.67 20.07
CA GLY A 268 12.19 2.38 20.56
C GLY A 268 10.81 2.02 20.00
N ALA A 269 10.10 2.97 19.41
CA ALA A 269 8.71 2.76 18.96
C ALA A 269 8.61 2.12 17.57
N VAL A 270 9.63 2.26 16.72
CA VAL A 270 9.65 1.75 15.35
C VAL A 270 10.94 0.98 15.08
N HIS A 271 10.82 -0.26 14.69
CA HIS A 271 11.93 -1.10 14.26
C HIS A 271 11.97 -1.16 12.73
N VAL A 272 13.13 -0.88 12.14
CA VAL A 272 13.41 -1.16 10.75
C VAL A 272 13.77 -2.64 10.63
N LEU A 273 12.92 -3.45 10.04
CA LEU A 273 13.17 -4.88 9.82
C LEU A 273 13.99 -5.14 8.57
N ALA A 274 13.81 -4.31 7.54
CA ALA A 274 14.61 -4.42 6.32
C ALA A 274 14.86 -3.05 5.68
N ARG A 275 16.03 -2.93 5.06
CA ARG A 275 16.40 -1.83 4.17
C ARG A 275 16.65 -2.35 2.78
N GLN A 276 16.36 -1.52 1.78
CA GLN A 276 16.65 -1.81 0.39
C GLN A 276 17.83 -0.96 -0.07
N PRO A 277 18.91 -1.55 -0.63
CA PRO A 277 19.94 -0.80 -1.31
C PRO A 277 19.37 0.02 -2.47
N ILE A 278 19.85 1.28 -2.63
CA ILE A 278 19.34 2.22 -3.62
C ILE A 278 20.24 2.25 -4.86
N GLU A 279 19.64 2.53 -6.04
CA GLU A 279 20.34 2.75 -7.30
C GLU A 279 21.09 4.10 -7.27
N MET A 280 22.41 4.04 -7.06
CA MET A 280 23.25 5.22 -6.87
C MET A 280 23.54 5.98 -8.17
N GLU A 281 23.40 5.33 -9.34
CA GLU A 281 23.65 5.97 -10.64
C GLU A 281 22.53 6.94 -11.03
N ARG A 282 21.38 6.86 -10.37
CA ARG A 282 20.25 7.76 -10.58
C ARG A 282 20.26 8.90 -9.57
N PRO A 283 20.44 10.15 -10.01
CA PRO A 283 20.46 11.29 -9.10
C PRO A 283 19.16 11.40 -8.30
N HIS A 284 19.29 11.63 -7.00
CA HIS A 284 18.17 11.94 -6.10
C HIS A 284 18.68 12.75 -4.90
N PRO A 285 17.89 13.67 -4.32
CA PRO A 285 18.30 14.38 -3.11
C PRO A 285 18.67 13.44 -1.96
N PHE A 286 17.99 12.30 -1.85
CA PHE A 286 18.25 11.29 -0.84
C PHE A 286 19.64 10.65 -0.99
N THR A 287 20.06 10.30 -2.22
CA THR A 287 21.41 9.77 -2.49
C THR A 287 22.47 10.86 -2.39
N ALA A 288 22.15 12.10 -2.79
CA ALA A 288 23.05 13.24 -2.65
C ALA A 288 23.36 13.57 -1.18
N ALA A 289 22.47 13.22 -0.25
CA ALA A 289 22.69 13.30 1.19
C ALA A 289 23.57 12.16 1.75
N GLY A 290 24.09 11.26 0.90
CA GLY A 290 24.96 10.15 1.29
C GLY A 290 24.24 8.87 1.68
N ASN A 291 22.92 8.78 1.50
CA ASN A 291 22.18 7.56 1.79
C ASN A 291 22.38 6.53 0.69
N THR A 292 22.70 5.29 1.07
CA THR A 292 22.93 4.14 0.17
C THR A 292 21.85 3.08 0.29
N GLU A 293 20.98 3.20 1.29
CA GLU A 293 19.88 2.30 1.56
C GLU A 293 18.68 3.09 2.07
N PHE A 294 17.48 2.58 1.89
CA PHE A 294 16.25 3.18 2.42
C PHE A 294 15.42 2.17 3.23
N ASN A 295 14.69 2.67 4.22
CA ASN A 295 13.83 1.85 5.05
C ASN A 295 12.66 1.32 4.23
N TYR A 296 12.42 0.01 4.31
CA TYR A 296 11.54 -0.68 3.39
C TYR A 296 10.46 -1.52 4.06
N LEU A 297 10.78 -2.16 5.17
CA LEU A 297 9.84 -2.88 6.02
C LEU A 297 10.04 -2.43 7.46
N LEU A 298 8.98 -1.91 8.06
CA LEU A 298 9.01 -1.44 9.45
C LEU A 298 8.00 -2.20 10.30
N TRP A 299 8.32 -2.31 11.57
CA TRP A 299 7.46 -2.88 12.59
C TRP A 299 7.42 -1.98 13.82
N MET A 300 6.21 -1.73 14.30
CA MET A 300 5.95 -1.10 15.58
C MET A 300 5.44 -2.18 16.54
N PRO A 301 6.24 -2.59 17.52
CA PRO A 301 5.85 -3.61 18.50
C PRO A 301 4.73 -3.10 19.41
N PRO A 302 4.06 -4.00 20.13
CA PRO A 302 3.12 -3.67 21.18
C PRO A 302 3.69 -2.64 22.18
N GLU A 303 2.82 -1.75 22.64
CA GLU A 303 3.12 -0.73 23.65
C GLU A 303 1.96 -0.56 24.64
N LYS A 304 2.13 0.26 25.69
CA LYS A 304 1.14 0.38 26.79
C LYS A 304 -0.31 0.67 26.33
N ARG A 305 -0.48 1.36 25.20
CA ARG A 305 -1.80 1.74 24.68
C ARG A 305 -2.26 0.89 23.49
N ARG A 306 -1.44 0.00 23.05
CA ARG A 306 -1.65 -0.81 21.85
C ARG A 306 -0.96 -2.17 22.04
N ALA A 307 -1.75 -3.21 22.26
CA ALA A 307 -1.26 -4.57 22.42
C ALA A 307 -1.04 -5.30 21.09
N GLY A 308 -1.67 -4.82 20.01
CA GLY A 308 -1.46 -5.32 18.67
C GLY A 308 -0.25 -4.70 17.98
N ASP A 309 0.17 -5.32 16.90
CA ASP A 309 1.29 -4.92 16.07
C ASP A 309 0.89 -3.96 14.95
N VAL A 310 1.82 -3.11 14.49
CA VAL A 310 1.67 -2.36 13.25
C VAL A 310 2.87 -2.63 12.35
N VAL A 311 2.60 -3.01 11.10
CA VAL A 311 3.61 -3.27 10.08
C VAL A 311 3.42 -2.31 8.92
N LEU A 312 4.50 -1.73 8.41
CA LEU A 312 4.49 -0.87 7.22
C LEU A 312 5.32 -1.52 6.12
N VAL A 313 4.67 -1.72 4.98
CA VAL A 313 5.27 -2.28 3.76
C VAL A 313 4.42 -1.87 2.55
N ASP A 314 5.00 -1.78 1.36
CA ASP A 314 4.26 -1.38 0.16
C ASP A 314 3.21 -2.43 -0.26
N SER A 315 2.02 -1.97 -0.68
CA SER A 315 0.94 -2.80 -1.20
C SER A 315 1.33 -3.60 -2.45
N THR A 316 2.28 -3.10 -3.24
CA THR A 316 2.77 -3.79 -4.45
C THR A 316 3.39 -5.15 -4.15
N HIS A 317 3.86 -5.39 -2.91
CA HIS A 317 4.41 -6.69 -2.48
C HIS A 317 3.37 -7.79 -2.29
N PHE A 318 2.10 -7.45 -2.30
CA PHE A 318 1.01 -8.42 -2.24
C PHE A 318 0.39 -8.68 -3.60
N THR A 319 1.09 -8.29 -4.67
CA THR A 319 0.64 -8.44 -6.06
C THR A 319 1.66 -9.20 -6.90
N THR A 320 1.23 -9.72 -8.04
CA THR A 320 2.10 -10.35 -9.05
C THR A 320 2.51 -9.40 -10.18
N LEU A 321 2.15 -8.12 -10.08
CA LEU A 321 2.34 -7.10 -11.13
C LEU A 321 3.79 -6.99 -11.60
N PHE A 322 4.73 -7.05 -10.66
CA PHE A 322 6.15 -6.86 -10.92
C PHE A 322 6.94 -8.18 -10.89
N GLY A 323 6.24 -9.31 -11.00
CA GLY A 323 6.83 -10.62 -10.91
C GLY A 323 6.72 -11.22 -9.49
N VAL A 324 6.99 -12.50 -9.41
CA VAL A 324 6.92 -13.27 -8.15
C VAL A 324 8.18 -14.11 -8.02
N SER A 325 8.93 -13.87 -6.95
CA SER A 325 10.05 -14.73 -6.55
C SER A 325 9.61 -15.70 -5.44
N ASP A 326 10.40 -16.71 -5.19
CA ASP A 326 10.17 -17.59 -4.03
C ASP A 326 10.35 -16.83 -2.71
N SER A 327 11.26 -15.87 -2.67
CA SER A 327 11.44 -14.97 -1.54
C SER A 327 10.16 -14.16 -1.23
N LEU A 328 9.50 -13.60 -2.26
CA LEU A 328 8.22 -12.92 -2.08
C LEU A 328 7.11 -13.86 -1.58
N LYS A 329 7.06 -15.09 -2.11
CA LYS A 329 6.11 -16.10 -1.60
C LYS A 329 6.40 -16.48 -0.15
N ASN A 330 7.67 -16.52 0.26
CA ASN A 330 8.05 -16.74 1.66
C ASN A 330 7.54 -15.60 2.54
N PHE A 331 7.68 -14.36 2.10
CA PHE A 331 7.09 -13.21 2.80
C PHE A 331 5.56 -13.35 2.94
N TRP A 332 4.85 -13.73 1.89
CA TRP A 332 3.41 -13.99 1.95
C TRP A 332 3.04 -15.10 2.94
N ARG A 333 3.82 -16.20 2.95
CA ARG A 333 3.64 -17.29 3.93
C ARG A 333 3.85 -16.78 5.35
N ASN A 334 4.90 -15.99 5.56
CA ASN A 334 5.22 -15.45 6.88
C ASN A 334 4.10 -14.53 7.38
N VAL A 335 3.55 -13.66 6.53
CA VAL A 335 2.37 -12.83 6.87
C VAL A 335 1.16 -13.69 7.25
N ALA A 336 0.91 -14.79 6.54
CA ALA A 336 -0.21 -15.69 6.86
C ALA A 336 0.02 -16.54 8.12
N LEU A 337 1.27 -16.71 8.54
CA LEU A 337 1.68 -17.51 9.70
C LEU A 337 2.02 -16.67 10.93
N MET A 338 1.96 -15.33 10.87
CA MET A 338 2.20 -14.47 12.04
C MET A 338 1.41 -14.99 13.25
N LYS A 339 2.07 -14.97 14.40
CA LYS A 339 1.49 -15.42 15.68
C LYS A 339 0.84 -14.24 16.41
#